data_463d00aa7fc853bef1e7116871a23680
#
_entry.id   463d00aa7fc853bef1e7116871a23680
#
_cell.length_a   1.000
_cell.length_b   1.000
_cell.length_c   1.000
_cell.angle_alpha   90.00
_cell.angle_beta   90.00
_cell.angle_gamma   90.00
#
_symmetry.space_group_name_H-M   'P 1'
#
loop_
_entity.id
_entity.type
_entity.pdbx_description
1 polymer ?
#
loop_
_entity_poly.entity_id
_entity_poly.type
_entity_poly.pdbx_seq_one_letter_code
_entity_poly.pdbx_strand_id
1 'polypeptide(L)'
;LPAAARAQKAVPVVDEPHHHLVFTGKNLRVFRVVVPAHSATLIHEHAVDYFWISVGPSQFVNAAVGKPEAPVTAADGSVHFTKGGFAHLARVDGDQPFHNVTIELTQPQTNPRNLCVAVLPDQPVDCPAAMTRADALFSGATVQPEFETDQARVTLITMPPRATLELARHHQAPLLVAVDDVPGALPITCPVTDDPKGYELQSRSGNTYRLRGTAKCTVRNDTHASVRFLAIEFPPPGK
;
A
#
# COMPACT_ATOMS: atom_id res chain seq x y z
N LEU A 1 20.87 19.24 38.18
CA LEU A 1 20.72 19.78 36.83
C LEU A 1 20.10 18.70 35.97
N PRO A 2 18.92 18.86 35.34
CA PRO A 2 18.41 17.90 34.41
C PRO A 2 19.32 17.91 33.18
N ALA A 3 19.81 16.71 32.78
CA ALA A 3 20.49 16.55 31.51
C ALA A 3 19.50 16.98 30.42
N ALA A 4 19.88 18.00 29.66
CA ALA A 4 19.12 18.38 28.48
C ALA A 4 19.08 17.13 27.56
N ALA A 5 17.90 16.55 27.41
CA ALA A 5 17.68 15.50 26.43
C ALA A 5 18.10 16.10 25.06
N ARG A 6 19.17 15.58 24.50
CA ARG A 6 19.58 15.94 23.15
C ARG A 6 18.40 15.58 22.26
N ALA A 7 17.81 16.58 21.63
CA ALA A 7 16.79 16.34 20.62
C ALA A 7 17.36 15.34 19.60
N GLN A 8 16.74 14.18 19.51
CA GLN A 8 17.16 13.15 18.57
C GLN A 8 17.01 13.75 17.15
N LYS A 9 18.10 13.78 16.40
CA LYS A 9 18.05 14.23 15.00
C LYS A 9 17.27 13.22 14.19
N ALA A 10 16.33 13.69 13.37
CA ALA A 10 15.61 12.83 12.45
C ALA A 10 16.59 12.16 11.45
N VAL A 11 16.36 10.88 11.18
CA VAL A 11 17.07 10.13 10.14
C VAL A 11 16.19 10.02 8.90
N PRO A 12 16.76 9.89 7.69
CA PRO A 12 15.98 9.51 6.50
C PRO A 12 15.28 8.17 6.73
N VAL A 13 14.10 7.98 6.17
CA VAL A 13 13.34 6.71 6.33
C VAL A 13 14.13 5.47 5.91
N VAL A 14 15.03 5.61 4.94
CA VAL A 14 15.90 4.51 4.46
C VAL A 14 16.92 4.05 5.51
N ASP A 15 17.21 4.88 6.50
CA ASP A 15 18.15 4.60 7.59
C ASP A 15 17.41 4.21 8.89
N GLU A 16 16.07 4.19 8.87
CA GLU A 16 15.26 3.80 10.02
C GLU A 16 15.15 2.27 10.11
N PRO A 17 15.56 1.62 11.21
CA PRO A 17 15.73 0.16 11.29
C PRO A 17 14.46 -0.67 11.10
N HIS A 18 13.27 -0.12 11.38
CA HIS A 18 12.00 -0.82 11.22
C HIS A 18 11.43 -0.72 9.80
N HIS A 19 12.02 0.14 8.94
CA HIS A 19 11.65 0.31 7.55
C HIS A 19 12.57 -0.48 6.63
N HIS A 20 12.17 -1.69 6.28
CA HIS A 20 12.95 -2.57 5.40
C HIS A 20 12.61 -2.28 3.94
N LEU A 21 13.55 -1.71 3.20
CA LEU A 21 13.37 -1.44 1.76
C LEU A 21 13.20 -2.76 1.00
N VAL A 22 12.05 -2.94 0.37
CA VAL A 22 11.72 -4.12 -0.45
C VAL A 22 12.21 -3.94 -1.88
N PHE A 23 11.90 -2.79 -2.49
CA PHE A 23 12.43 -2.43 -3.81
C PHE A 23 12.28 -0.93 -4.09
N THR A 24 13.04 -0.45 -5.08
CA THR A 24 12.92 0.88 -5.66
C THR A 24 12.49 0.77 -7.12
N GLY A 25 11.43 1.48 -7.48
CA GLY A 25 10.96 1.65 -8.85
C GLY A 25 11.25 3.06 -9.37
N LYS A 26 10.81 3.33 -10.61
CA LYS A 26 10.99 4.65 -11.24
C LYS A 26 10.29 5.78 -10.44
N ASN A 27 9.07 5.48 -9.95
CA ASN A 27 8.19 6.49 -9.33
C ASN A 27 7.88 6.17 -7.85
N LEU A 28 8.50 5.14 -7.27
CA LEU A 28 8.17 4.69 -5.93
C LEU A 28 9.34 3.98 -5.23
N ARG A 29 9.29 3.99 -3.90
CA ARG A 29 10.05 3.09 -3.02
C ARG A 29 9.06 2.35 -2.13
N VAL A 30 9.27 1.06 -1.94
CA VAL A 30 8.39 0.21 -1.13
C VAL A 30 9.16 -0.31 0.07
N PHE A 31 8.59 -0.09 1.25
CA PHE A 31 9.13 -0.57 2.52
C PHE A 31 8.14 -1.52 3.18
N ARG A 32 8.66 -2.56 3.76
CA ARG A 32 7.96 -3.36 4.77
C ARG A 32 8.33 -2.80 6.14
N VAL A 33 7.34 -2.39 6.90
CA VAL A 33 7.53 -1.78 8.22
C VAL A 33 7.01 -2.70 9.30
N VAL A 34 7.83 -2.94 10.33
CA VAL A 34 7.46 -3.74 11.49
C VAL A 34 7.95 -3.04 12.75
N VAL A 35 7.03 -2.46 13.51
CA VAL A 35 7.31 -1.88 14.82
C VAL A 35 6.84 -2.89 15.88
N PRO A 36 7.73 -3.51 16.64
CA PRO A 36 7.35 -4.49 17.67
C PRO A 36 6.44 -3.89 18.75
N ALA A 37 5.73 -4.77 19.46
CA ALA A 37 5.03 -4.40 20.68
C ALA A 37 5.98 -3.68 21.65
N HIS A 38 5.47 -2.66 22.38
CA HIS A 38 6.23 -1.88 23.38
C HIS A 38 7.51 -1.24 22.82
N SER A 39 7.50 -0.87 21.53
CA SER A 39 8.65 -0.30 20.83
C SER A 39 8.27 0.95 20.03
N ALA A 40 9.28 1.64 19.52
CA ALA A 40 9.09 2.80 18.68
C ALA A 40 10.14 2.83 17.57
N THR A 41 9.79 3.44 16.45
CA THR A 41 10.77 3.81 15.42
C THR A 41 11.72 4.89 15.96
N LEU A 42 12.84 5.09 15.30
CA LEU A 42 13.58 6.35 15.44
C LEU A 42 12.69 7.51 14.93
N ILE A 43 13.02 8.75 15.35
CA ILE A 43 12.47 9.91 14.65
C ILE A 43 13.03 9.88 13.24
N HIS A 44 12.15 9.78 12.24
CA HIS A 44 12.54 9.68 10.83
C HIS A 44 11.71 10.59 9.95
N GLU A 45 12.19 10.85 8.75
CA GLU A 45 11.56 11.72 7.78
C GLU A 45 11.26 10.97 6.48
N HIS A 46 10.01 11.11 6.02
CA HIS A 46 9.61 10.81 4.65
C HIS A 46 9.72 12.09 3.83
N ALA A 47 10.73 12.19 2.97
CA ALA A 47 10.96 13.39 2.17
C ALA A 47 9.89 13.62 1.08
N VAL A 48 9.12 12.60 0.74
CA VAL A 48 8.10 12.60 -0.32
C VAL A 48 6.76 12.08 0.20
N ASP A 49 5.69 12.35 -0.56
CA ASP A 49 4.36 11.83 -0.27
C ASP A 49 4.36 10.29 -0.28
N TYR A 50 3.53 9.69 0.56
CA TYR A 50 3.50 8.24 0.68
C TYR A 50 2.12 7.70 1.05
N PHE A 51 1.86 6.46 0.65
CA PHE A 51 0.82 5.62 1.22
C PHE A 51 1.41 4.73 2.30
N TRP A 52 0.61 4.42 3.30
CA TRP A 52 0.86 3.24 4.12
C TRP A 52 -0.41 2.40 4.23
N ILE A 53 -0.24 1.09 4.19
CA ILE A 53 -1.29 0.09 4.16
C ILE A 53 -1.12 -0.76 5.40
N SER A 54 -2.14 -0.81 6.27
CA SER A 54 -2.08 -1.63 7.48
C SER A 54 -2.08 -3.12 7.15
N VAL A 55 -1.19 -3.86 7.77
CA VAL A 55 -1.08 -5.33 7.68
C VAL A 55 -1.59 -5.90 8.99
N GLY A 56 -2.83 -6.35 8.99
CA GLY A 56 -3.60 -6.60 10.19
C GLY A 56 -4.15 -5.33 10.85
N PRO A 57 -5.10 -5.47 11.80
CA PRO A 57 -5.58 -4.35 12.59
C PRO A 57 -4.46 -3.82 13.50
N SER A 58 -4.31 -2.51 13.61
CA SER A 58 -3.20 -1.88 14.32
C SER A 58 -3.66 -0.73 15.20
N GLN A 59 -2.96 -0.55 16.33
CA GLN A 59 -3.07 0.61 17.20
C GLN A 59 -1.68 1.11 17.55
N PHE A 60 -1.41 2.37 17.29
CA PHE A 60 -0.12 3.00 17.58
C PHE A 60 -0.28 4.49 17.83
N VAL A 61 0.76 5.13 18.33
CA VAL A 61 0.83 6.58 18.49
C VAL A 61 1.73 7.15 17.41
N ASN A 62 1.22 8.11 16.65
CA ASN A 62 2.01 8.91 15.73
C ASN A 62 2.44 10.20 16.43
N ALA A 63 3.75 10.40 16.58
CA ALA A 63 4.32 11.58 17.22
C ALA A 63 5.11 12.39 16.18
N ALA A 64 4.45 13.31 15.49
CA ALA A 64 5.08 14.23 14.55
C ALA A 64 5.82 15.33 15.31
N VAL A 65 7.04 15.64 14.88
CA VAL A 65 7.87 16.67 15.53
C VAL A 65 7.16 18.02 15.55
N GLY A 66 7.08 18.61 16.73
CA GLY A 66 6.41 19.90 16.93
C GLY A 66 4.89 19.86 16.95
N LYS A 67 4.27 18.68 16.96
CA LYS A 67 2.81 18.49 17.09
C LYS A 67 2.47 17.61 18.30
N PRO A 68 1.26 17.69 18.83
CA PRO A 68 0.77 16.73 19.82
C PRO A 68 0.81 15.29 19.27
N GLU A 69 1.06 14.33 20.16
CA GLU A 69 0.92 12.92 19.85
C GLU A 69 -0.54 12.59 19.46
N ALA A 70 -0.70 11.77 18.44
CA ALA A 70 -2.00 11.35 17.95
C ALA A 70 -2.13 9.83 18.01
N PRO A 71 -3.11 9.27 18.74
CA PRO A 71 -3.41 7.85 18.67
C PRO A 71 -4.02 7.54 17.31
N VAL A 72 -3.58 6.42 16.71
CA VAL A 72 -4.05 5.94 15.42
C VAL A 72 -4.58 4.52 15.58
N THR A 73 -5.77 4.27 15.06
CA THR A 73 -6.35 2.92 14.90
C THR A 73 -6.55 2.68 13.41
N ALA A 74 -6.01 1.60 12.91
CA ALA A 74 -6.11 1.22 11.50
C ALA A 74 -6.74 -0.18 11.38
N ALA A 75 -7.70 -0.32 10.47
CA ALA A 75 -8.25 -1.60 10.11
C ALA A 75 -7.29 -2.36 9.18
N ASP A 76 -7.41 -3.69 9.15
CA ASP A 76 -6.65 -4.53 8.23
C ASP A 76 -6.90 -4.13 6.78
N GLY A 77 -5.81 -3.92 6.02
CA GLY A 77 -5.85 -3.49 4.63
C GLY A 77 -6.25 -2.04 4.40
N SER A 78 -6.49 -1.25 5.48
CA SER A 78 -6.81 0.18 5.31
C SER A 78 -5.63 0.95 4.69
N VAL A 79 -5.96 1.84 3.75
CA VAL A 79 -5.01 2.71 3.06
C VAL A 79 -5.04 4.10 3.68
N HIS A 80 -3.87 4.66 3.87
CA HIS A 80 -3.69 6.02 4.37
C HIS A 80 -2.71 6.76 3.48
N PHE A 81 -3.04 8.00 3.15
CA PHE A 81 -2.16 8.89 2.39
C PHE A 81 -1.60 9.97 3.31
N THR A 82 -0.31 10.21 3.21
CA THR A 82 0.38 11.22 4.02
C THR A 82 1.29 12.07 3.14
N LYS A 83 1.20 13.38 3.32
CA LYS A 83 2.15 14.32 2.72
C LYS A 83 3.53 14.14 3.35
N GLY A 84 4.57 14.13 2.53
CA GLY A 84 5.94 14.10 2.99
C GLY A 84 6.44 15.44 3.54
N GLY A 85 7.72 15.48 3.88
CA GLY A 85 8.41 16.69 4.32
C GLY A 85 8.27 16.99 5.80
N PHE A 86 7.97 15.99 6.65
CA PHE A 86 7.97 16.13 8.10
C PHE A 86 8.61 14.92 8.78
N ALA A 87 9.13 15.14 9.98
CA ALA A 87 9.70 14.09 10.80
C ALA A 87 8.72 13.60 11.86
N HIS A 88 8.68 12.29 12.08
CA HIS A 88 7.84 11.66 13.10
C HIS A 88 8.46 10.39 13.65
N LEU A 89 7.82 9.84 14.67
CA LEU A 89 8.00 8.45 15.10
C LEU A 89 6.65 7.76 15.23
N ALA A 90 6.64 6.44 15.05
CA ALA A 90 5.52 5.58 15.38
C ALA A 90 5.88 4.78 16.64
N ARG A 91 5.01 4.82 17.68
CA ARG A 91 5.20 4.10 18.94
C ARG A 91 4.05 3.13 19.17
N VAL A 92 4.37 1.92 19.50
CA VAL A 92 3.42 0.87 19.87
C VAL A 92 3.45 0.69 21.39
N ASP A 93 2.41 1.10 22.07
CA ASP A 93 2.28 0.96 23.52
C ASP A 93 1.60 -0.36 23.93
N GLY A 94 0.89 -1.01 23.00
CA GLY A 94 0.16 -2.26 23.21
C GLY A 94 0.97 -3.52 22.90
N ASP A 95 0.32 -4.68 23.09
CA ASP A 95 0.92 -6.01 22.93
C ASP A 95 0.96 -6.51 21.46
N GLN A 96 0.28 -5.82 20.56
CA GLN A 96 0.27 -6.18 19.14
C GLN A 96 1.24 -5.28 18.37
N PRO A 97 2.10 -5.82 17.51
CA PRO A 97 3.00 -5.03 16.70
C PRO A 97 2.23 -4.20 15.66
N PHE A 98 2.81 -3.10 15.23
CA PHE A 98 2.33 -2.36 14.08
C PHE A 98 3.06 -2.82 12.82
N HIS A 99 2.33 -3.44 11.90
CA HIS A 99 2.83 -3.82 10.59
C HIS A 99 2.19 -2.98 9.51
N ASN A 100 2.98 -2.54 8.55
CA ASN A 100 2.45 -1.88 7.36
C ASN A 100 3.36 -2.06 6.15
N VAL A 101 2.80 -1.77 4.98
CA VAL A 101 3.56 -1.55 3.74
C VAL A 101 3.53 -0.06 3.46
N THR A 102 4.69 0.59 3.52
CA THR A 102 4.84 2.00 3.15
C THR A 102 5.34 2.13 1.73
N ILE A 103 4.67 2.96 0.93
CA ILE A 103 4.96 3.19 -0.48
C ILE A 103 5.18 4.67 -0.68
N GLU A 104 6.44 5.10 -0.73
CA GLU A 104 6.80 6.46 -1.06
C GLU A 104 6.65 6.73 -2.56
N LEU A 105 6.08 7.87 -2.89
CA LEU A 105 5.80 8.32 -4.24
C LEU A 105 6.82 9.37 -4.62
N THR A 106 7.82 9.01 -5.44
CA THR A 106 8.96 9.89 -5.73
C THR A 106 8.63 11.05 -6.66
N GLN A 107 7.43 11.06 -7.24
CA GLN A 107 6.89 12.21 -7.97
C GLN A 107 5.91 12.99 -7.09
N PRO A 108 5.87 14.32 -7.18
CA PRO A 108 4.91 15.13 -6.43
C PRO A 108 3.47 14.68 -6.68
N GLN A 109 2.70 14.53 -5.62
CA GLN A 109 1.30 14.13 -5.70
C GLN A 109 0.40 15.36 -5.65
N THR A 110 -0.40 15.53 -6.70
CA THR A 110 -1.35 16.64 -6.83
C THR A 110 -2.78 16.10 -6.86
N ASN A 111 -3.73 16.96 -6.51
CA ASN A 111 -5.18 16.66 -6.52
C ASN A 111 -5.55 15.34 -5.79
N PRO A 112 -5.08 15.12 -4.56
CA PRO A 112 -5.45 13.93 -3.82
C PRO A 112 -6.94 13.95 -3.50
N ARG A 113 -7.66 12.85 -3.77
CA ARG A 113 -9.09 12.73 -3.49
C ARG A 113 -9.49 11.33 -3.07
N ASN A 114 -10.45 11.29 -2.13
CA ASN A 114 -11.13 10.06 -1.77
C ASN A 114 -12.06 9.64 -2.91
N LEU A 115 -12.10 8.33 -3.17
CA LEU A 115 -13.09 7.74 -4.06
C LEU A 115 -14.17 7.04 -3.22
N CYS A 116 -14.16 5.72 -3.10
CA CYS A 116 -15.19 5.01 -2.34
C CYS A 116 -14.85 4.80 -0.85
N VAL A 117 -13.70 5.29 -0.39
CA VAL A 117 -13.22 5.18 0.99
C VAL A 117 -12.63 6.51 1.45
N ALA A 118 -12.76 6.82 2.73
CA ALA A 118 -12.16 7.99 3.35
C ALA A 118 -10.69 7.73 3.70
N VAL A 119 -9.80 7.83 2.74
CA VAL A 119 -8.33 7.74 2.91
C VAL A 119 -7.78 9.03 3.52
N LEU A 120 -8.37 10.18 3.16
CA LEU A 120 -8.16 11.48 3.79
C LEU A 120 -9.41 11.84 4.60
N PRO A 121 -9.31 11.87 5.94
CA PRO A 121 -10.49 12.02 6.80
C PRO A 121 -11.22 13.36 6.63
N ASP A 122 -10.49 14.42 6.26
CA ASP A 122 -11.05 15.77 6.14
C ASP A 122 -11.58 16.10 4.73
N GLN A 123 -11.62 15.11 3.82
CA GLN A 123 -12.12 15.29 2.46
C GLN A 123 -13.37 14.46 2.20
N PRO A 124 -14.28 14.95 1.35
CA PRO A 124 -15.46 14.19 0.96
C PRO A 124 -15.08 12.89 0.25
N VAL A 125 -15.95 11.90 0.37
CA VAL A 125 -15.87 10.66 -0.41
C VAL A 125 -16.75 10.84 -1.65
N ASP A 126 -16.13 10.71 -2.81
CA ASP A 126 -16.82 10.76 -4.11
C ASP A 126 -16.68 9.40 -4.80
N CYS A 127 -17.70 8.54 -4.64
CA CYS A 127 -17.71 7.20 -5.23
C CYS A 127 -18.57 7.22 -6.50
N PRO A 128 -17.96 7.42 -7.68
CA PRO A 128 -18.70 7.52 -8.93
C PRO A 128 -19.36 6.18 -9.29
N ALA A 129 -20.65 6.20 -9.61
CA ALA A 129 -21.41 5.02 -10.05
C ALA A 129 -20.79 4.30 -11.27
N ALA A 130 -20.06 5.04 -12.10
CA ALA A 130 -19.33 4.48 -13.24
C ALA A 130 -18.10 3.65 -12.84
N MET A 131 -17.50 3.91 -11.66
CA MET A 131 -16.36 3.14 -11.16
C MET A 131 -16.78 1.79 -10.57
N THR A 132 -18.02 1.63 -10.12
CA THR A 132 -18.56 0.33 -9.71
C THR A 132 -18.85 -0.57 -10.91
N ARG A 133 -18.92 0.00 -12.12
CA ARG A 133 -18.90 -0.74 -13.39
C ARG A 133 -17.48 -1.05 -13.84
N ALA A 134 -16.52 -0.62 -13.06
CA ALA A 134 -15.15 -0.72 -13.47
C ALA A 134 -14.93 -2.07 -13.98
N ASP A 135 -14.95 -1.95 -14.97
CA ASP A 135 -13.74 -2.24 -15.60
C ASP A 135 -13.72 -3.67 -15.99
N ALA A 136 -14.06 -3.84 -17.21
CA ALA A 136 -13.65 -4.97 -18.03
C ALA A 136 -12.19 -5.41 -17.79
N LEU A 137 -11.45 -4.66 -16.97
CA LEU A 137 -10.10 -4.94 -16.52
C LEU A 137 -10.01 -6.03 -15.45
N PHE A 138 -11.10 -6.25 -14.68
CA PHE A 138 -11.11 -7.15 -13.53
C PHE A 138 -12.29 -8.12 -13.58
N SER A 139 -12.49 -8.79 -14.72
CA SER A 139 -13.57 -9.78 -14.82
C SER A 139 -13.42 -10.88 -13.77
N GLY A 140 -14.51 -11.18 -13.04
CA GLY A 140 -14.53 -12.20 -12.00
C GLY A 140 -14.12 -11.72 -10.61
N ALA A 141 -13.75 -10.45 -10.42
CA ALA A 141 -13.46 -9.85 -9.13
C ALA A 141 -14.37 -8.65 -8.87
N THR A 142 -14.56 -8.29 -7.60
CA THR A 142 -15.10 -6.98 -7.23
C THR A 142 -13.98 -5.99 -7.07
N VAL A 143 -14.23 -4.76 -7.50
CA VAL A 143 -13.25 -3.68 -7.54
C VAL A 143 -13.81 -2.47 -6.82
N GLN A 144 -13.09 -1.95 -5.85
CA GLN A 144 -13.46 -0.75 -5.12
C GLN A 144 -12.34 0.28 -5.22
N PRO A 145 -12.50 1.31 -6.04
CA PRO A 145 -11.56 2.42 -6.04
C PRO A 145 -11.56 3.12 -4.68
N GLU A 146 -10.40 3.30 -4.10
CA GLU A 146 -10.30 3.89 -2.77
C GLU A 146 -9.82 5.34 -2.81
N PHE A 147 -8.79 5.60 -3.60
CA PHE A 147 -8.12 6.88 -3.59
C PHE A 147 -7.38 7.14 -4.90
N GLU A 148 -7.26 8.42 -5.28
CA GLU A 148 -6.39 8.77 -6.39
C GLU A 148 -5.73 10.15 -6.23
N THR A 149 -4.64 10.31 -6.96
CA THR A 149 -3.95 11.57 -7.24
C THR A 149 -3.74 11.66 -8.75
N ASP A 150 -3.13 12.74 -9.24
CA ASP A 150 -2.76 12.84 -10.66
C ASP A 150 -1.67 11.81 -11.07
N GLN A 151 -1.00 11.17 -10.10
CA GLN A 151 0.15 10.28 -10.33
C GLN A 151 -0.08 8.84 -9.88
N ALA A 152 -1.09 8.58 -9.08
CA ALA A 152 -1.36 7.24 -8.53
C ALA A 152 -2.86 7.02 -8.30
N ARG A 153 -3.31 5.78 -8.48
CA ARG A 153 -4.65 5.31 -8.11
C ARG A 153 -4.53 4.06 -7.26
N VAL A 154 -5.30 4.00 -6.18
CA VAL A 154 -5.39 2.83 -5.29
C VAL A 154 -6.76 2.21 -5.41
N THR A 155 -6.79 0.92 -5.64
CA THR A 155 -8.01 0.13 -5.84
C THR A 155 -7.94 -1.15 -5.04
N LEU A 156 -8.96 -1.43 -4.22
CA LEU A 156 -9.11 -2.72 -3.56
C LEU A 156 -9.77 -3.71 -4.53
N ILE A 157 -9.13 -4.86 -4.72
CA ILE A 157 -9.60 -5.97 -5.53
C ILE A 157 -9.94 -7.12 -4.60
N THR A 158 -11.17 -7.64 -4.70
CA THR A 158 -11.59 -8.86 -3.99
C THR A 158 -11.90 -9.95 -5.00
N MET A 159 -11.14 -11.02 -4.95
CA MET A 159 -11.32 -12.22 -5.78
C MET A 159 -12.09 -13.27 -5.00
N PRO A 160 -13.33 -13.61 -5.37
CA PRO A 160 -14.03 -14.75 -4.78
C PRO A 160 -13.29 -16.08 -5.00
N PRO A 161 -13.65 -17.13 -4.24
CA PRO A 161 -13.15 -18.48 -4.51
C PRO A 161 -13.37 -18.87 -5.98
N ARG A 162 -12.39 -19.49 -6.60
CA ARG A 162 -12.43 -19.97 -7.99
C ARG A 162 -12.54 -18.87 -9.06
N ALA A 163 -12.43 -17.60 -8.68
CA ALA A 163 -12.45 -16.49 -9.63
C ALA A 163 -11.14 -16.38 -10.42
N THR A 164 -11.29 -15.79 -11.60
CA THR A 164 -10.17 -15.40 -12.45
C THR A 164 -10.17 -13.89 -12.60
N LEU A 165 -9.04 -13.28 -12.33
CA LEU A 165 -8.81 -11.84 -12.47
C LEU A 165 -7.99 -11.60 -13.73
N GLU A 166 -8.51 -10.81 -14.66
CA GLU A 166 -7.76 -10.33 -15.80
C GLU A 166 -7.18 -8.95 -15.49
N LEU A 167 -5.88 -8.87 -15.33
CA LEU A 167 -5.15 -7.61 -15.19
C LEU A 167 -4.83 -7.08 -16.58
N ALA A 168 -5.56 -6.06 -17.00
CA ALA A 168 -5.32 -5.46 -18.31
C ALA A 168 -3.97 -4.73 -18.34
N ARG A 169 -3.52 -4.55 -19.56
CA ARG A 169 -2.30 -3.81 -19.86
C ARG A 169 -2.49 -2.32 -19.59
N HIS A 170 -1.76 -1.79 -18.63
CA HIS A 170 -1.54 -0.36 -18.49
C HIS A 170 -0.12 0.02 -18.92
N HIS A 171 0.13 1.31 -19.15
CA HIS A 171 1.47 1.81 -19.52
C HIS A 171 2.56 1.46 -18.50
N GLN A 172 2.17 1.20 -17.26
CA GLN A 172 3.04 0.66 -16.20
C GLN A 172 2.28 -0.47 -15.49
N ALA A 173 3.00 -1.54 -15.18
CA ALA A 173 2.44 -2.63 -14.42
C ALA A 173 2.06 -2.16 -13.01
N PRO A 174 0.87 -2.50 -12.49
CA PRO A 174 0.47 -2.15 -11.14
C PRO A 174 1.37 -2.84 -10.10
N LEU A 175 1.50 -2.17 -8.96
CA LEU A 175 1.99 -2.80 -7.75
C LEU A 175 0.80 -3.44 -7.04
N LEU A 176 0.85 -4.73 -6.79
CA LEU A 176 -0.14 -5.42 -5.96
C LEU A 176 0.41 -5.56 -4.54
N VAL A 177 -0.42 -5.28 -3.56
CA VAL A 177 -0.17 -5.54 -2.13
C VAL A 177 -1.20 -6.55 -1.64
N ALA A 178 -0.76 -7.71 -1.17
CA ALA A 178 -1.65 -8.71 -0.60
C ALA A 178 -2.17 -8.23 0.76
N VAL A 179 -3.49 -8.29 0.95
CA VAL A 179 -4.14 -7.94 2.22
C VAL A 179 -4.33 -9.19 3.08
N ASP A 180 -4.74 -10.30 2.49
CA ASP A 180 -5.08 -11.52 3.21
C ASP A 180 -3.95 -12.55 3.22
N ASP A 181 -3.86 -13.30 4.32
CA ASP A 181 -3.11 -14.55 4.38
C ASP A 181 -3.99 -15.70 3.93
N VAL A 182 -3.78 -16.17 2.71
CA VAL A 182 -4.52 -17.32 2.17
C VAL A 182 -3.51 -18.45 1.86
N PRO A 183 -3.72 -19.65 2.43
CA PRO A 183 -2.87 -20.80 2.12
C PRO A 183 -2.95 -21.16 0.63
N GLY A 184 -1.80 -21.45 0.05
CA GLY A 184 -1.66 -21.79 -1.37
C GLY A 184 -1.18 -20.64 -2.22
N ALA A 185 -0.79 -20.99 -3.43
CA ALA A 185 -0.32 -20.03 -4.43
C ALA A 185 -1.45 -19.66 -5.38
N LEU A 186 -1.43 -18.43 -5.84
CA LEU A 186 -2.31 -17.92 -6.89
C LEU A 186 -1.54 -17.93 -8.21
N PRO A 187 -1.86 -18.83 -9.13
CA PRO A 187 -1.20 -18.88 -10.43
C PRO A 187 -1.39 -17.56 -11.20
N ILE A 188 -0.30 -17.01 -11.69
CA ILE A 188 -0.30 -15.89 -12.63
C ILE A 188 0.19 -16.38 -13.98
N THR A 189 -0.55 -16.05 -15.01
CA THR A 189 -0.16 -16.27 -16.40
C THR A 189 -0.09 -14.94 -17.14
N CYS A 190 1.08 -14.57 -17.62
CA CYS A 190 1.29 -13.41 -18.48
C CYS A 190 1.80 -13.91 -19.85
N PRO A 191 1.08 -13.65 -20.96
CA PRO A 191 1.39 -14.26 -22.27
C PRO A 191 2.68 -13.79 -22.94
N VAL A 192 3.35 -12.83 -22.38
CA VAL A 192 4.60 -12.32 -22.96
C VAL A 192 5.64 -12.26 -21.89
N THR A 193 6.58 -13.12 -21.94
CA THR A 193 7.95 -12.87 -21.49
C THR A 193 8.78 -14.14 -21.42
N ASP A 194 9.99 -13.98 -21.11
CA ASP A 194 11.11 -14.88 -20.95
C ASP A 194 10.86 -16.07 -19.98
N ASP A 195 9.67 -16.16 -19.37
CA ASP A 195 9.26 -17.31 -18.56
C ASP A 195 7.86 -17.82 -18.97
N PRO A 196 7.80 -18.80 -19.88
CA PRO A 196 6.55 -19.41 -20.33
C PRO A 196 5.84 -20.24 -19.25
N LYS A 197 6.48 -20.47 -18.10
CA LYS A 197 5.88 -21.24 -17.00
C LYS A 197 4.98 -20.39 -16.09
N GLY A 198 4.96 -19.06 -16.28
CA GLY A 198 4.29 -18.16 -15.36
C GLY A 198 4.98 -18.13 -13.99
N TYR A 199 4.42 -17.38 -13.07
CA TYR A 199 4.86 -17.35 -11.68
C TYR A 199 3.64 -17.35 -10.74
N GLU A 200 3.88 -17.63 -9.48
CA GLU A 200 2.84 -17.74 -8.49
C GLU A 200 2.88 -16.53 -7.55
N LEU A 201 1.72 -15.96 -7.25
CA LEU A 201 1.55 -15.03 -6.14
C LEU A 201 1.21 -15.84 -4.88
N GLN A 202 1.91 -15.56 -3.82
CA GLN A 202 1.52 -16.06 -2.51
C GLN A 202 0.76 -14.96 -1.77
N SER A 203 -0.53 -15.16 -1.51
CA SER A 203 -1.32 -14.22 -0.74
C SER A 203 -0.92 -14.31 0.73
N ARG A 204 0.18 -13.65 1.07
CA ARG A 204 0.61 -13.40 2.44
C ARG A 204 0.48 -11.91 2.70
N SER A 205 -0.25 -11.56 3.74
CA SER A 205 -0.52 -10.17 4.10
C SER A 205 0.77 -9.35 4.16
N GLY A 206 0.78 -8.20 3.48
CA GLY A 206 1.94 -7.33 3.32
C GLY A 206 2.94 -7.71 2.22
N ASN A 207 2.76 -8.86 1.55
CA ASN A 207 3.58 -9.15 0.37
C ASN A 207 3.24 -8.22 -0.78
N THR A 208 4.28 -7.80 -1.51
CA THR A 208 4.17 -6.88 -2.63
C THR A 208 4.64 -7.53 -3.92
N TYR A 209 3.90 -7.31 -5.00
CA TYR A 209 4.18 -7.89 -6.31
C TYR A 209 4.16 -6.82 -7.38
N ARG A 210 5.28 -6.64 -8.03
CA ARG A 210 5.35 -5.84 -9.25
C ARG A 210 5.15 -6.77 -10.43
N LEU A 211 4.01 -6.64 -11.10
CA LEU A 211 3.77 -7.41 -12.30
C LEU A 211 4.77 -6.98 -13.39
N ARG A 212 5.41 -7.95 -14.01
CA ARG A 212 6.38 -7.67 -15.08
C ARG A 212 5.68 -7.72 -16.43
N GLY A 213 6.11 -6.85 -17.33
CA GLY A 213 5.66 -6.85 -18.71
C GLY A 213 4.52 -5.89 -19.02
N THR A 214 4.25 -5.75 -20.28
CA THR A 214 3.21 -4.87 -20.85
C THR A 214 2.01 -5.67 -21.36
N ALA A 215 1.96 -6.97 -21.07
CA ALA A 215 0.91 -7.86 -21.52
C ALA A 215 -0.22 -7.98 -20.48
N LYS A 216 -1.38 -8.39 -20.95
CA LYS A 216 -2.51 -8.79 -20.12
C LYS A 216 -2.10 -10.02 -19.28
N CYS A 217 -2.22 -9.93 -17.97
CA CYS A 217 -1.98 -11.06 -17.08
C CYS A 217 -3.30 -11.61 -16.53
N THR A 218 -3.31 -12.89 -16.24
CA THR A 218 -4.44 -13.57 -15.61
C THR A 218 -3.99 -14.14 -14.27
N VAL A 219 -4.70 -13.80 -13.20
CA VAL A 219 -4.52 -14.38 -11.87
C VAL A 219 -5.70 -15.28 -11.56
N ARG A 220 -5.47 -16.48 -11.09
CA ARG A 220 -6.53 -17.40 -10.65
C ARG A 220 -6.53 -17.54 -9.13
N ASN A 221 -7.70 -17.47 -8.54
CA ASN A 221 -7.90 -17.83 -7.14
C ASN A 221 -8.35 -19.30 -7.07
N ASP A 222 -7.40 -20.22 -7.00
CA ASP A 222 -7.69 -21.66 -6.89
C ASP A 222 -8.02 -22.09 -5.46
N THR A 223 -8.06 -21.16 -4.51
CA THR A 223 -8.37 -21.43 -3.10
C THR A 223 -9.88 -21.51 -2.84
N HIS A 224 -10.27 -21.87 -1.61
CA HIS A 224 -11.64 -21.88 -1.14
C HIS A 224 -12.06 -20.61 -0.40
N ALA A 225 -11.15 -19.64 -0.26
CA ALA A 225 -11.38 -18.36 0.39
C ALA A 225 -11.36 -17.20 -0.63
N SER A 226 -12.02 -16.11 -0.30
CA SER A 226 -11.81 -14.85 -1.01
C SER A 226 -10.42 -14.31 -0.71
N VAL A 227 -9.83 -13.65 -1.67
CA VAL A 227 -8.49 -13.04 -1.56
C VAL A 227 -8.58 -11.57 -1.94
N ARG A 228 -8.01 -10.70 -1.09
CA ARG A 228 -7.96 -9.26 -1.33
C ARG A 228 -6.54 -8.81 -1.68
N PHE A 229 -6.47 -7.89 -2.65
CA PHE A 229 -5.27 -7.17 -3.03
C PHE A 229 -5.58 -5.68 -3.13
N LEU A 230 -4.63 -4.85 -2.77
CA LEU A 230 -4.61 -3.46 -3.21
C LEU A 230 -3.75 -3.35 -4.47
N ALA A 231 -4.34 -2.82 -5.53
CA ALA A 231 -3.62 -2.46 -6.74
C ALA A 231 -3.30 -0.97 -6.72
N ILE A 232 -2.02 -0.66 -6.89
CA ILE A 232 -1.55 0.72 -7.02
C ILE A 232 -1.09 0.90 -8.45
N GLU A 233 -1.83 1.72 -9.18
CA GLU A 233 -1.59 2.03 -10.58
C GLU A 233 -0.94 3.40 -10.69
N PHE A 234 -0.06 3.57 -11.66
CA PHE A 234 0.59 4.82 -11.99
C PHE A 234 0.11 5.24 -13.38
N PRO A 235 -0.94 6.06 -13.48
CA PRO A 235 -1.40 6.55 -14.77
C PRO A 235 -0.26 7.29 -15.50
N PRO A 236 -0.27 7.33 -16.84
CA PRO A 236 0.67 8.17 -17.57
C PRO A 236 0.49 9.62 -17.11
N PRO A 237 1.57 10.42 -17.04
CA PRO A 237 1.46 11.84 -16.75
C PRO A 237 0.42 12.44 -17.69
N GLY A 238 -0.52 13.20 -17.13
CA GLY A 238 -1.72 13.67 -17.80
C GLY A 238 -1.44 14.26 -19.18
N LYS A 239 -2.34 13.94 -20.10
CA LYS A 239 -2.42 14.63 -21.39
C LYS A 239 -2.93 16.02 -21.19
#